data_66f39d825d720d9511dbc334821ff7b2
#
_entry.id   66f39d825d720d9511dbc334821ff7b2
#
_cell.length_a   1.000
_cell.length_b   1.000
_cell.length_c   1.000
_cell.angle_alpha   90.00
_cell.angle_beta   90.00
_cell.angle_gamma   90.00
#
_symmetry.space_group_name_H-M   'P 1'
#
loop_
_entity.id
_entity.type
_entity.pdbx_description
1 polymer ?
#
loop_
_entity_poly.entity_id
_entity_poly.type
_entity_poly.pdbx_seq_one_letter_code
_entity_poly.pdbx_strand_id
1 'polypeptide(L)'
;MRIYNVLFFLFFSGCTINKEIENVENIKLDETLAKELVSLSIKCVDKKYPYKIGYRFVDENWIKPHYQISPSFYGCWDWHSAVHGHWAMVKILKDFPKISNRDIILSKLNKNLSEENLSKEFNFFKQNFNKGFERTYGWAWLMKLYSELLSWDYDKAQIWANNMKPLVDLLSQRTILFLDKLSRPLRPGTHANTAFSFSLMIEYANIANDDLLLNKIKEFSIKNFLGDTNCPVSYEPSGTDFLSPCLAEAGLMSLLLDNKEFNKWIYKFLPSFDESNFGNIINTPEVLDYTDPGIGHLIGLMFHRAWTLKDVSAKLNNTQDKKLFQKIARKHSEEGYKIMFKSGYGGEHWLATFAIYNFSR
;
A
#
# COMPACT_ATOMS: atom_id res chain seq x y z
N MET A 1 -11.62 68.74 27.66
CA MET A 1 -12.20 67.42 27.42
C MET A 1 -11.80 67.02 25.99
N ARG A 2 -10.72 66.25 25.86
CA ARG A 2 -10.24 65.78 24.54
C ARG A 2 -10.68 64.33 24.35
N ILE A 3 -11.45 64.08 23.29
CA ILE A 3 -11.94 62.78 22.91
C ILE A 3 -10.84 62.15 22.03
N TYR A 4 -10.27 61.02 22.46
CA TYR A 4 -9.38 60.21 21.65
C TYR A 4 -10.22 59.17 20.90
N ASN A 5 -10.24 59.28 19.56
CA ASN A 5 -10.75 58.23 18.66
C ASN A 5 -9.69 57.13 18.57
N VAL A 6 -10.02 55.95 19.07
CA VAL A 6 -9.24 54.72 18.86
C VAL A 6 -9.76 54.05 17.61
N LEU A 7 -8.99 54.11 16.51
CA LEU A 7 -9.24 53.33 15.32
C LEU A 7 -8.78 51.87 15.58
N PHE A 8 -9.75 50.97 15.60
CA PHE A 8 -9.48 49.50 15.58
C PHE A 8 -9.11 49.11 14.16
N PHE A 9 -7.84 48.78 13.90
CA PHE A 9 -7.40 48.11 12.71
C PHE A 9 -7.67 46.61 12.89
N LEU A 10 -8.71 46.09 12.24
CA LEU A 10 -8.91 44.65 12.01
C LEU A 10 -7.90 44.19 10.98
N PHE A 11 -6.82 43.54 11.42
CA PHE A 11 -5.95 42.78 10.56
C PHE A 11 -6.67 41.50 10.16
N PHE A 12 -7.11 41.43 8.92
CA PHE A 12 -7.47 40.20 8.27
C PHE A 12 -6.18 39.40 8.03
N SER A 13 -5.88 38.44 8.90
CA SER A 13 -4.90 37.36 8.67
C SER A 13 -5.54 36.30 7.81
N GLY A 14 -5.88 36.63 6.57
CA GLY A 14 -6.25 35.68 5.56
C GLY A 14 -5.14 35.60 4.53
N CYS A 15 -4.66 34.40 4.27
CA CYS A 15 -3.85 34.09 3.09
C CYS A 15 -2.32 34.13 3.22
N THR A 16 -1.76 33.23 4.03
CA THR A 16 -0.34 32.85 3.90
C THR A 16 -0.13 31.39 3.47
N ILE A 17 -1.18 30.58 3.40
CA ILE A 17 -1.07 29.15 3.03
C ILE A 17 -0.85 28.92 1.52
N ASN A 18 -1.11 29.92 0.67
CA ASN A 18 -1.08 29.71 -0.80
C ASN A 18 0.32 29.84 -1.45
N LYS A 19 1.35 30.34 -0.81
CA LYS A 19 2.63 30.62 -1.46
C LYS A 19 3.67 29.51 -1.40
N GLU A 20 3.64 28.60 -0.43
CA GLU A 20 4.64 27.53 -0.30
C GLU A 20 4.36 26.27 -1.15
N ILE A 21 3.15 26.13 -1.68
CA ILE A 21 2.73 24.90 -2.39
C ILE A 21 2.61 25.14 -3.91
N GLU A 22 2.88 26.31 -4.43
CA GLU A 22 2.77 26.61 -5.88
C GLU A 22 3.92 26.06 -6.73
N ASN A 23 5.05 25.65 -6.14
CA ASN A 23 6.25 25.18 -6.84
C ASN A 23 6.54 23.67 -6.65
N VAL A 24 5.51 22.87 -6.31
CA VAL A 24 5.66 21.43 -6.11
C VAL A 24 5.69 20.73 -7.45
N GLU A 25 6.87 20.31 -7.93
CA GLU A 25 7.03 19.54 -9.16
C GLU A 25 6.36 18.15 -8.99
N ASN A 26 5.54 17.77 -9.96
CA ASN A 26 4.89 16.47 -9.94
C ASN A 26 5.92 15.39 -10.29
N ILE A 27 6.41 14.65 -9.29
CA ILE A 27 7.33 13.53 -9.51
C ILE A 27 6.65 12.50 -10.40
N LYS A 28 7.23 12.24 -11.57
CA LYS A 28 6.78 11.21 -12.51
C LYS A 28 7.73 10.04 -12.47
N LEU A 29 7.18 8.84 -12.53
CA LEU A 29 7.98 7.63 -12.66
C LEU A 29 8.55 7.57 -14.09
N ASP A 30 9.78 8.05 -14.25
CA ASP A 30 10.59 7.87 -15.46
C ASP A 30 11.59 6.71 -15.29
N GLU A 31 12.36 6.41 -16.32
CA GLU A 31 13.33 5.30 -16.29
C GLU A 31 14.44 5.51 -15.24
N THR A 32 14.84 6.76 -14.99
CA THR A 32 15.88 7.09 -14.00
C THR A 32 15.38 6.80 -12.59
N LEU A 33 14.21 7.32 -12.25
CA LEU A 33 13.56 7.08 -10.96
C LEU A 33 13.19 5.61 -10.77
N ALA A 34 12.68 4.96 -11.82
CA ALA A 34 12.37 3.54 -11.83
C ALA A 34 13.60 2.67 -11.51
N LYS A 35 14.74 2.99 -12.13
CA LYS A 35 16.02 2.32 -11.86
C LYS A 35 16.51 2.52 -10.42
N GLU A 36 16.41 3.73 -9.90
CA GLU A 36 16.80 4.03 -8.53
C GLU A 36 15.94 3.21 -7.53
N LEU A 37 14.64 3.33 -7.64
CA LEU A 37 13.69 2.67 -6.71
C LEU A 37 13.79 1.14 -6.79
N VAL A 38 13.79 0.55 -8.00
CA VAL A 38 13.86 -0.90 -8.15
C VAL A 38 15.19 -1.48 -7.67
N SER A 39 16.26 -0.68 -7.65
CA SER A 39 17.56 -1.12 -7.13
C SER A 39 17.49 -1.58 -5.67
N LEU A 40 16.60 -0.99 -4.87
CA LEU A 40 16.39 -1.38 -3.46
C LEU A 40 15.76 -2.77 -3.36
N SER A 41 14.75 -3.06 -4.18
CA SER A 41 14.16 -4.42 -4.28
C SER A 41 15.19 -5.44 -4.78
N ILE A 42 15.96 -5.11 -5.81
CA ILE A 42 17.03 -5.98 -6.33
C ILE A 42 18.05 -6.33 -5.23
N LYS A 43 18.43 -5.38 -4.39
CA LYS A 43 19.40 -5.60 -3.31
C LYS A 43 18.87 -6.48 -2.20
N CYS A 44 17.54 -6.52 -1.96
CA CYS A 44 16.99 -7.16 -0.77
C CYS A 44 16.33 -8.51 -1.00
N VAL A 45 15.73 -8.81 -2.19
CA VAL A 45 14.91 -10.02 -2.40
C VAL A 45 15.62 -11.35 -2.17
N ASP A 46 16.95 -11.38 -2.29
CA ASP A 46 17.79 -12.56 -2.03
C ASP A 46 18.63 -12.44 -0.74
N LYS A 47 18.43 -11.39 0.03
CA LYS A 47 19.22 -11.12 1.23
C LYS A 47 18.69 -11.96 2.39
N LYS A 48 19.46 -12.94 2.82
CA LYS A 48 19.06 -13.88 3.89
C LYS A 48 18.87 -13.23 5.26
N TYR A 49 19.64 -12.19 5.58
CA TYR A 49 19.66 -11.53 6.89
C TYR A 49 19.85 -10.01 6.74
N PRO A 50 19.29 -9.18 7.69
CA PRO A 50 18.40 -9.59 8.77
C PRO A 50 17.06 -10.11 8.25
N TYR A 51 16.37 -10.97 9.03
CA TYR A 51 15.05 -11.51 8.69
C TYR A 51 14.17 -11.65 9.93
N LYS A 52 12.94 -11.18 9.84
CA LYS A 52 11.92 -11.28 10.88
C LYS A 52 11.01 -12.48 10.59
N ILE A 53 11.05 -13.49 11.45
CA ILE A 53 10.18 -14.67 11.33
C ILE A 53 8.78 -14.31 11.81
N GLY A 54 7.77 -14.53 10.94
CA GLY A 54 6.36 -14.28 11.25
C GLY A 54 5.52 -15.54 11.46
N TYR A 55 6.10 -16.75 11.35
CA TYR A 55 5.42 -18.03 11.50
C TYR A 55 5.75 -18.72 12.82
N ARG A 56 4.96 -19.75 13.16
CA ARG A 56 5.13 -20.54 14.39
C ARG A 56 5.93 -21.80 14.11
N PHE A 57 6.82 -22.14 15.01
CA PHE A 57 7.37 -23.50 15.09
C PHE A 57 6.38 -24.36 15.89
N VAL A 58 5.88 -25.42 15.26
CA VAL A 58 4.94 -26.37 15.90
C VAL A 58 5.64 -27.65 16.34
N ASP A 59 6.77 -27.95 15.73
CA ASP A 59 7.70 -29.02 16.09
C ASP A 59 9.11 -28.72 15.54
N GLU A 60 10.09 -29.54 15.89
CA GLU A 60 11.50 -29.38 15.52
C GLU A 60 11.77 -29.51 14.02
N ASN A 61 10.89 -30.17 13.24
CA ASN A 61 11.03 -30.30 11.78
C ASN A 61 10.92 -28.97 11.07
N TRP A 62 10.29 -27.96 11.71
CA TRP A 62 10.14 -26.61 11.18
C TRP A 62 11.23 -25.64 11.64
N ILE A 63 12.16 -26.07 12.51
CA ILE A 63 13.31 -25.27 12.95
C ILE A 63 14.39 -25.35 11.85
N LYS A 64 14.17 -24.57 10.79
CA LYS A 64 15.06 -24.49 9.62
C LYS A 64 15.32 -23.03 9.27
N PRO A 65 16.40 -22.71 8.57
CA PRO A 65 16.59 -21.39 7.97
C PRO A 65 15.38 -21.01 7.12
N HIS A 66 14.86 -19.79 7.31
CA HIS A 66 13.65 -19.28 6.63
C HIS A 66 13.69 -19.46 5.10
N TYR A 67 14.85 -19.25 4.47
CA TYR A 67 15.04 -19.42 3.02
C TYR A 67 14.95 -20.90 2.54
N GLN A 68 14.90 -21.87 3.43
CA GLN A 68 14.63 -23.27 3.11
C GLN A 68 13.14 -23.60 3.25
N ILE A 69 12.44 -22.87 4.11
CA ILE A 69 11.00 -23.02 4.33
C ILE A 69 10.23 -22.25 3.27
N SER A 70 10.67 -21.02 3.00
CA SER A 70 10.03 -20.06 2.07
C SER A 70 11.08 -19.58 1.04
N PRO A 71 11.42 -20.41 0.02
CA PRO A 71 12.53 -20.13 -0.88
C PRO A 71 12.21 -19.09 -1.96
N SER A 72 10.93 -18.77 -2.21
CA SER A 72 10.54 -17.71 -3.15
C SER A 72 10.64 -16.33 -2.51
N PHE A 73 10.21 -16.19 -1.25
CA PHE A 73 10.02 -14.90 -0.60
C PHE A 73 10.74 -14.84 0.74
N TYR A 74 12.07 -14.92 0.72
CA TYR A 74 12.91 -15.02 1.92
C TYR A 74 13.77 -13.80 2.21
N GLY A 75 13.80 -12.81 1.33
CA GLY A 75 14.59 -11.60 1.51
C GLY A 75 13.80 -10.43 2.09
N CYS A 76 14.34 -9.22 1.94
CA CYS A 76 13.69 -7.95 2.28
C CYS A 76 13.07 -7.92 3.69
N TRP A 77 13.80 -8.41 4.71
CA TRP A 77 13.41 -8.38 6.12
C TRP A 77 12.32 -9.38 6.53
N ASP A 78 11.26 -9.56 5.71
CA ASP A 78 10.14 -10.47 5.97
C ASP A 78 9.46 -10.95 4.68
N TRP A 79 8.48 -11.84 4.83
CA TRP A 79 7.83 -12.49 3.70
C TRP A 79 7.08 -11.48 2.81
N HIS A 80 6.23 -10.65 3.39
CA HIS A 80 5.43 -9.71 2.61
C HIS A 80 6.27 -8.64 1.91
N SER A 81 7.35 -8.17 2.55
CA SER A 81 8.26 -7.21 1.91
C SER A 81 9.01 -7.85 0.73
N ALA A 82 9.37 -9.14 0.83
CA ALA A 82 9.89 -9.86 -0.32
C ALA A 82 8.86 -9.96 -1.44
N VAL A 83 7.60 -10.27 -1.14
CA VAL A 83 6.52 -10.38 -2.13
C VAL A 83 6.34 -9.06 -2.88
N HIS A 84 6.16 -7.95 -2.18
CA HIS A 84 5.95 -6.67 -2.86
C HIS A 84 7.23 -6.10 -3.48
N GLY A 85 8.41 -6.52 -3.02
CA GLY A 85 9.67 -6.28 -3.74
C GLY A 85 9.72 -6.98 -5.10
N HIS A 86 9.18 -8.22 -5.19
CA HIS A 86 9.01 -8.92 -6.47
C HIS A 86 7.97 -8.22 -7.36
N TRP A 87 6.85 -7.75 -6.78
CA TRP A 87 5.89 -6.93 -7.52
C TRP A 87 6.55 -5.68 -8.12
N ALA A 88 7.36 -4.97 -7.34
CA ALA A 88 8.08 -3.79 -7.81
C ALA A 88 8.99 -4.11 -9.01
N MET A 89 9.74 -5.23 -8.95
CA MET A 89 10.58 -5.69 -10.07
C MET A 89 9.75 -6.02 -11.31
N VAL A 90 8.63 -6.73 -11.17
CA VAL A 90 7.72 -7.07 -12.27
C VAL A 90 7.13 -5.80 -12.88
N LYS A 91 6.60 -4.89 -12.04
CA LYS A 91 6.00 -3.63 -12.47
C LYS A 91 6.98 -2.78 -13.29
N ILE A 92 8.20 -2.61 -12.78
CA ILE A 92 9.23 -1.81 -13.47
C ILE A 92 9.66 -2.47 -14.79
N LEU A 93 9.84 -3.78 -14.86
CA LEU A 93 10.16 -4.44 -16.12
C LEU A 93 9.05 -4.34 -17.17
N LYS A 94 7.79 -4.38 -16.72
CA LYS A 94 6.63 -4.23 -17.59
C LYS A 94 6.54 -2.82 -18.17
N ASP A 95 6.74 -1.80 -17.32
CA ASP A 95 6.63 -0.40 -17.73
C ASP A 95 7.89 0.10 -18.48
N PHE A 96 9.06 -0.42 -18.12
CA PHE A 96 10.37 -0.04 -18.67
C PHE A 96 11.15 -1.28 -19.17
N PRO A 97 10.73 -1.91 -20.27
CA PRO A 97 11.28 -3.20 -20.72
C PRO A 97 12.75 -3.14 -21.14
N LYS A 98 13.32 -1.95 -21.36
CA LYS A 98 14.72 -1.72 -21.73
C LYS A 98 15.58 -1.21 -20.59
N ILE A 99 15.07 -1.15 -19.36
CA ILE A 99 15.80 -0.66 -18.19
C ILE A 99 17.14 -1.41 -18.01
N SER A 100 18.19 -0.69 -17.64
CA SER A 100 19.56 -1.25 -17.56
C SER A 100 19.71 -2.40 -16.56
N ASN A 101 18.79 -2.50 -15.55
CA ASN A 101 18.77 -3.58 -14.56
C ASN A 101 17.98 -4.83 -15.02
N ARG A 102 17.53 -4.86 -16.27
CA ARG A 102 16.63 -5.90 -16.81
C ARG A 102 17.13 -7.33 -16.54
N ASP A 103 18.36 -7.62 -16.91
CA ASP A 103 18.88 -8.98 -16.86
C ASP A 103 19.04 -9.49 -15.43
N ILE A 104 19.46 -8.63 -14.51
CA ILE A 104 19.54 -9.01 -13.10
C ILE A 104 18.15 -9.22 -12.49
N ILE A 105 17.16 -8.40 -12.85
CA ILE A 105 15.78 -8.59 -12.40
C ILE A 105 15.23 -9.92 -12.94
N LEU A 106 15.39 -10.19 -14.24
CA LEU A 106 14.94 -11.44 -14.85
C LEU A 106 15.60 -12.68 -14.22
N SER A 107 16.89 -12.60 -13.91
CA SER A 107 17.61 -13.68 -13.24
C SER A 107 16.99 -14.00 -11.87
N LYS A 108 16.70 -12.96 -11.06
CA LYS A 108 16.07 -13.10 -9.74
C LYS A 108 14.64 -13.63 -9.82
N LEU A 109 13.83 -13.09 -10.71
CA LEU A 109 12.46 -13.57 -10.93
C LEU A 109 12.43 -15.03 -11.41
N ASN A 110 13.27 -15.42 -12.36
CA ASN A 110 13.37 -16.80 -12.83
C ASN A 110 13.73 -17.78 -11.70
N LYS A 111 14.65 -17.39 -10.83
CA LYS A 111 15.06 -18.22 -9.68
C LYS A 111 13.96 -18.30 -8.63
N ASN A 112 13.46 -17.16 -8.19
CA ASN A 112 12.56 -17.12 -7.04
C ASN A 112 11.14 -17.58 -7.38
N LEU A 113 10.65 -17.29 -8.60
CA LEU A 113 9.32 -17.70 -9.08
C LEU A 113 9.36 -19.01 -9.86
N SER A 114 10.39 -19.85 -9.67
CA SER A 114 10.45 -21.19 -10.23
C SER A 114 9.35 -22.09 -9.66
N GLU A 115 8.95 -23.10 -10.42
CA GLU A 115 7.96 -24.11 -10.01
C GLU A 115 8.38 -24.79 -8.70
N GLU A 116 9.66 -25.17 -8.57
CA GLU A 116 10.19 -25.81 -7.37
C GLU A 116 10.01 -24.93 -6.13
N ASN A 117 10.39 -23.65 -6.22
CA ASN A 117 10.32 -22.75 -5.07
C ASN A 117 8.87 -22.43 -4.69
N LEU A 118 8.01 -22.14 -5.66
CA LEU A 118 6.59 -21.85 -5.42
C LEU A 118 5.81 -23.06 -4.92
N SER A 119 6.20 -24.29 -5.33
CA SER A 119 5.65 -25.52 -4.73
C SER A 119 6.01 -25.67 -3.25
N LYS A 120 7.23 -25.29 -2.85
CA LYS A 120 7.63 -25.27 -1.42
C LYS A 120 6.85 -24.22 -0.64
N GLU A 121 6.66 -23.01 -1.20
CA GLU A 121 5.80 -21.97 -0.62
C GLU A 121 4.37 -22.48 -0.41
N PHE A 122 3.77 -23.06 -1.45
CA PHE A 122 2.43 -23.63 -1.36
C PHE A 122 2.34 -24.69 -0.25
N ASN A 123 3.31 -25.63 -0.18
CA ASN A 123 3.33 -26.68 0.83
C ASN A 123 3.47 -26.12 2.24
N PHE A 124 4.23 -25.05 2.43
CA PHE A 124 4.34 -24.34 3.71
C PHE A 124 3.02 -23.66 4.08
N PHE A 125 2.41 -22.92 3.17
CA PHE A 125 1.12 -22.28 3.42
C PHE A 125 0.00 -23.30 3.65
N LYS A 126 0.01 -24.46 2.97
CA LYS A 126 -1.01 -25.51 3.12
C LYS A 126 -1.11 -26.06 4.53
N GLN A 127 -0.06 -25.95 5.35
CA GLN A 127 -0.04 -26.44 6.72
C GLN A 127 -1.11 -25.78 7.58
N ASN A 128 -1.77 -26.56 8.44
CA ASN A 128 -2.87 -26.10 9.28
C ASN A 128 -2.45 -24.99 10.26
N PHE A 129 -1.23 -25.05 10.77
CA PHE A 129 -0.71 -24.08 11.72
C PHE A 129 -0.41 -22.70 11.06
N ASN A 130 -0.31 -22.66 9.72
CA ASN A 130 -0.04 -21.45 8.94
C ASN A 130 -1.28 -20.78 8.34
N LYS A 131 -2.49 -21.17 8.75
CA LYS A 131 -3.75 -20.62 8.19
C LYS A 131 -3.87 -19.10 8.29
N GLY A 132 -3.19 -18.48 9.23
CA GLY A 132 -3.23 -17.03 9.45
C GLY A 132 -1.90 -16.32 9.18
N PHE A 133 -0.87 -17.04 8.68
CA PHE A 133 0.42 -16.44 8.34
C PHE A 133 0.22 -15.40 7.23
N GLU A 134 0.77 -14.19 7.44
CA GLU A 134 0.70 -13.05 6.51
C GLU A 134 -0.71 -12.50 6.20
N ARG A 135 -1.74 -12.92 6.94
CA ARG A 135 -3.12 -12.46 6.74
C ARG A 135 -3.30 -11.05 7.32
N THR A 136 -3.84 -10.09 6.57
CA THR A 136 -4.34 -10.13 5.18
C THR A 136 -3.37 -9.45 4.21
N TYR A 137 -2.45 -8.67 4.70
CA TYR A 137 -1.55 -7.78 3.97
C TYR A 137 -0.65 -8.54 2.97
N GLY A 138 0.08 -9.53 3.45
CA GLY A 138 0.96 -10.32 2.59
C GLY A 138 0.19 -11.08 1.51
N TRP A 139 -1.02 -11.59 1.84
CA TRP A 139 -1.89 -12.24 0.86
C TRP A 139 -2.33 -11.28 -0.24
N ALA A 140 -2.70 -10.06 0.14
CA ALA A 140 -3.11 -9.03 -0.80
C ALA A 140 -1.97 -8.63 -1.76
N TRP A 141 -0.75 -8.49 -1.24
CA TRP A 141 0.41 -8.21 -2.08
C TRP A 141 0.80 -9.36 -3.00
N LEU A 142 0.64 -10.63 -2.57
CA LEU A 142 0.85 -11.76 -3.47
C LEU A 142 -0.17 -11.78 -4.61
N MET A 143 -1.44 -11.52 -4.31
CA MET A 143 -2.48 -11.39 -5.33
C MET A 143 -2.21 -10.21 -6.28
N LYS A 144 -1.68 -9.10 -5.76
CA LYS A 144 -1.26 -7.96 -6.58
C LYS A 144 -0.09 -8.31 -7.50
N LEU A 145 0.91 -9.03 -7.00
CA LEU A 145 2.01 -9.55 -7.82
C LEU A 145 1.47 -10.47 -8.94
N TYR A 146 0.58 -11.39 -8.58
CA TYR A 146 -0.02 -12.32 -9.52
C TYR A 146 -0.82 -11.60 -10.62
N SER A 147 -1.63 -10.60 -10.26
CA SER A 147 -2.40 -9.80 -11.22
C SER A 147 -1.50 -9.02 -12.19
N GLU A 148 -0.35 -8.54 -11.72
CA GLU A 148 0.63 -7.86 -12.56
C GLU A 148 1.25 -8.82 -13.59
N LEU A 149 1.54 -10.07 -13.17
CA LEU A 149 2.03 -11.12 -14.07
C LEU A 149 0.98 -11.52 -15.11
N LEU A 150 -0.28 -11.72 -14.72
CA LEU A 150 -1.37 -12.06 -15.64
C LEU A 150 -1.60 -10.99 -16.72
N SER A 151 -1.46 -9.73 -16.35
CA SER A 151 -1.71 -8.59 -17.25
C SER A 151 -0.47 -8.19 -18.07
N TRP A 152 0.61 -8.97 -18.00
CA TRP A 152 1.82 -8.72 -18.76
C TRP A 152 1.93 -9.69 -19.96
N ASP A 153 1.89 -9.15 -21.18
CA ASP A 153 2.09 -9.92 -22.42
C ASP A 153 3.59 -10.25 -22.58
N TYR A 154 4.01 -11.28 -21.83
CA TYR A 154 5.37 -11.79 -21.80
C TYR A 154 5.38 -13.25 -21.37
N ASP A 155 5.93 -14.14 -22.22
CA ASP A 155 5.88 -15.60 -22.00
C ASP A 155 6.36 -16.04 -20.62
N LYS A 156 7.46 -15.44 -20.12
CA LYS A 156 7.97 -15.79 -18.79
C LYS A 156 7.04 -15.34 -17.67
N ALA A 157 6.32 -14.24 -17.83
CA ALA A 157 5.34 -13.80 -16.85
C ALA A 157 4.21 -14.81 -16.73
N GLN A 158 3.77 -15.38 -17.85
CA GLN A 158 2.74 -16.44 -17.85
C GLN A 158 3.25 -17.72 -17.17
N ILE A 159 4.52 -18.10 -17.36
CA ILE A 159 5.13 -19.24 -16.65
C ILE A 159 5.15 -18.98 -15.15
N TRP A 160 5.62 -17.80 -14.71
CA TRP A 160 5.67 -17.45 -13.29
C TRP A 160 4.26 -17.37 -12.66
N ALA A 161 3.28 -16.84 -13.41
CA ALA A 161 1.89 -16.84 -12.97
C ALA A 161 1.35 -18.27 -12.78
N ASN A 162 1.58 -19.17 -13.75
CA ASN A 162 1.16 -20.55 -13.64
C ASN A 162 1.78 -21.26 -12.44
N ASN A 163 3.06 -21.04 -12.17
CA ASN A 163 3.74 -21.58 -10.99
C ASN A 163 3.15 -21.07 -9.68
N MET A 164 2.72 -19.79 -9.64
CA MET A 164 2.17 -19.13 -8.45
C MET A 164 0.69 -19.45 -8.19
N LYS A 165 -0.04 -19.84 -9.24
CA LYS A 165 -1.49 -20.04 -9.20
C LYS A 165 -1.99 -20.90 -8.04
N PRO A 166 -1.39 -22.08 -7.72
CA PRO A 166 -1.88 -22.92 -6.61
C PRO A 166 -1.85 -22.19 -5.26
N LEU A 167 -0.83 -21.38 -5.02
CA LEU A 167 -0.71 -20.60 -3.78
C LEU A 167 -1.76 -19.48 -3.74
N VAL A 168 -1.96 -18.78 -4.85
CA VAL A 168 -2.95 -17.69 -4.95
C VAL A 168 -4.37 -18.24 -4.77
N ASP A 169 -4.72 -19.35 -5.40
CA ASP A 169 -6.02 -20.02 -5.25
C ASP A 169 -6.26 -20.41 -3.77
N LEU A 170 -5.26 -20.94 -3.10
CA LEU A 170 -5.34 -21.27 -1.67
C LEU A 170 -5.62 -20.02 -0.81
N LEU A 171 -4.96 -18.91 -1.11
CA LEU A 171 -5.13 -17.67 -0.34
C LEU A 171 -6.46 -16.99 -0.63
N SER A 172 -6.96 -17.06 -1.88
CA SER A 172 -8.32 -16.61 -2.22
C SER A 172 -9.38 -17.37 -1.42
N GLN A 173 -9.34 -18.70 -1.43
CA GLN A 173 -10.24 -19.54 -0.64
C GLN A 173 -10.15 -19.22 0.87
N ARG A 174 -8.93 -19.06 1.39
CA ARG A 174 -8.74 -18.69 2.81
C ARG A 174 -9.29 -17.32 3.15
N THR A 175 -9.21 -16.37 2.22
CA THR A 175 -9.79 -15.05 2.41
C THR A 175 -11.31 -15.13 2.53
N ILE A 176 -11.97 -15.88 1.64
CA ILE A 176 -13.43 -16.12 1.70
C ILE A 176 -13.82 -16.74 3.04
N LEU A 177 -13.14 -17.83 3.44
CA LEU A 177 -13.40 -18.51 4.72
C LEU A 177 -13.11 -17.65 5.96
N PHE A 178 -12.15 -16.73 5.84
CA PHE A 178 -11.87 -15.76 6.91
C PHE A 178 -12.99 -14.75 7.04
N LEU A 179 -13.49 -14.21 5.93
CA LEU A 179 -14.58 -13.23 5.92
C LEU A 179 -15.89 -13.81 6.45
N ASP A 180 -16.14 -15.09 6.27
CA ASP A 180 -17.32 -15.78 6.91
C ASP A 180 -17.28 -15.75 8.44
N LYS A 181 -16.09 -15.65 9.03
CA LYS A 181 -15.86 -15.68 10.48
C LYS A 181 -15.53 -14.32 11.08
N LEU A 182 -15.23 -13.34 10.25
CA LEU A 182 -14.87 -12.00 10.69
C LEU A 182 -16.13 -11.18 10.94
N SER A 183 -16.47 -10.95 12.21
CA SER A 183 -17.67 -10.20 12.59
C SER A 183 -17.61 -8.70 12.30
N ARG A 184 -16.40 -8.12 12.30
CA ARG A 184 -16.12 -6.68 12.06
C ARG A 184 -14.81 -6.51 11.31
N PRO A 185 -14.65 -5.45 10.50
CA PRO A 185 -13.40 -5.15 9.83
C PRO A 185 -12.30 -4.78 10.84
N LEU A 186 -11.06 -5.04 10.44
CA LEU A 186 -9.86 -4.59 11.16
C LEU A 186 -9.43 -3.26 10.57
N ARG A 187 -9.28 -2.22 11.40
CA ARG A 187 -9.07 -0.82 10.98
C ARG A 187 -7.76 -0.17 11.50
N PRO A 188 -6.70 -0.92 11.89
CA PRO A 188 -5.45 -0.27 12.32
C PRO A 188 -4.73 0.36 11.12
N GLY A 189 -3.82 1.30 11.38
CA GLY A 189 -2.92 1.86 10.36
C GLY A 189 -1.75 0.95 9.99
N THR A 190 -1.90 -0.39 10.16
CA THR A 190 -0.84 -1.38 10.01
C THR A 190 -1.32 -2.59 9.19
N HIS A 191 -0.48 -3.64 9.09
CA HIS A 191 -0.67 -4.84 8.26
C HIS A 191 -2.05 -5.52 8.39
N ALA A 192 -2.73 -5.39 9.53
CA ALA A 192 -4.04 -6.03 9.72
C ALA A 192 -5.19 -5.26 9.04
N ASN A 193 -4.97 -4.09 8.44
CA ASN A 193 -6.02 -3.27 7.82
C ASN A 193 -6.72 -4.02 6.68
N THR A 194 -8.02 -4.31 6.87
CA THR A 194 -8.79 -5.06 5.88
C THR A 194 -9.14 -4.22 4.66
N ALA A 195 -9.43 -2.92 4.83
CA ALA A 195 -9.81 -2.06 3.71
C ALA A 195 -8.67 -1.92 2.70
N PHE A 196 -7.44 -1.69 3.19
CA PHE A 196 -6.24 -1.69 2.33
C PHE A 196 -6.08 -3.02 1.58
N SER A 197 -6.12 -4.14 2.31
CA SER A 197 -5.94 -5.47 1.71
C SER A 197 -7.00 -5.77 0.66
N PHE A 198 -8.26 -5.39 0.92
CA PHE A 198 -9.36 -5.62 0.00
C PHE A 198 -9.23 -4.79 -1.28
N SER A 199 -8.67 -3.57 -1.21
CA SER A 199 -8.42 -2.77 -2.41
C SER A 199 -7.49 -3.51 -3.39
N LEU A 200 -6.39 -4.09 -2.90
CA LEU A 200 -5.49 -4.89 -3.73
C LEU A 200 -6.13 -6.20 -4.22
N MET A 201 -6.92 -6.85 -3.35
CA MET A 201 -7.61 -8.10 -3.71
C MET A 201 -8.71 -7.89 -4.75
N ILE A 202 -9.40 -6.74 -4.77
CA ILE A 202 -10.37 -6.37 -5.80
C ILE A 202 -9.66 -6.18 -7.15
N GLU A 203 -8.51 -5.50 -7.17
CA GLU A 203 -7.71 -5.35 -8.39
C GLU A 203 -7.32 -6.72 -8.96
N TYR A 204 -6.88 -7.63 -8.10
CA TYR A 204 -6.59 -9.03 -8.48
C TYR A 204 -7.83 -9.75 -9.01
N ALA A 205 -8.93 -9.73 -8.25
CA ALA A 205 -10.12 -10.50 -8.58
C ALA A 205 -10.73 -10.10 -9.94
N ASN A 206 -10.69 -8.81 -10.27
CA ASN A 206 -11.12 -8.29 -11.58
C ASN A 206 -10.21 -8.79 -12.73
N ILE A 207 -8.88 -8.87 -12.52
CA ILE A 207 -7.95 -9.31 -13.57
C ILE A 207 -7.97 -10.84 -13.72
N ALA A 208 -8.06 -11.57 -12.61
CA ALA A 208 -8.04 -13.03 -12.58
C ALA A 208 -9.42 -13.67 -12.81
N ASN A 209 -10.50 -12.85 -12.89
CA ASN A 209 -11.90 -13.30 -12.94
C ASN A 209 -12.29 -14.19 -11.73
N ASP A 210 -11.82 -13.82 -10.52
CA ASP A 210 -12.18 -14.48 -9.27
C ASP A 210 -13.47 -13.84 -8.69
N ASP A 211 -14.60 -14.13 -9.34
CA ASP A 211 -15.90 -13.58 -8.97
C ASP A 211 -16.33 -13.97 -7.56
N LEU A 212 -15.92 -15.13 -7.05
CA LEU A 212 -16.27 -15.57 -5.71
C LEU A 212 -15.62 -14.67 -4.65
N LEU A 213 -14.33 -14.40 -4.79
CA LEU A 213 -13.62 -13.50 -3.88
C LEU A 213 -14.14 -12.06 -4.02
N LEU A 214 -14.32 -11.58 -5.25
CA LEU A 214 -14.84 -10.23 -5.53
C LEU A 214 -16.19 -9.99 -4.84
N ASN A 215 -17.13 -10.90 -5.05
CA ASN A 215 -18.47 -10.80 -4.48
C ASN A 215 -18.43 -10.87 -2.94
N LYS A 216 -17.58 -11.74 -2.38
CA LYS A 216 -17.42 -11.86 -0.93
C LYS A 216 -16.85 -10.60 -0.29
N ILE A 217 -15.82 -10.01 -0.90
CA ILE A 217 -15.25 -8.74 -0.43
C ILE A 217 -16.28 -7.61 -0.55
N LYS A 218 -17.00 -7.53 -1.66
CA LYS A 218 -18.04 -6.52 -1.89
C LYS A 218 -19.16 -6.63 -0.84
N GLU A 219 -19.70 -7.82 -0.62
CA GLU A 219 -20.74 -8.07 0.39
C GLU A 219 -20.27 -7.65 1.78
N PHE A 220 -19.09 -8.10 2.21
CA PHE A 220 -18.52 -7.75 3.50
C PHE A 220 -18.29 -6.26 3.65
N SER A 221 -17.74 -5.60 2.62
CA SER A 221 -17.41 -4.18 2.65
C SER A 221 -18.66 -3.31 2.70
N ILE A 222 -19.65 -3.57 1.86
CA ILE A 222 -20.91 -2.81 1.85
C ILE A 222 -21.62 -2.96 3.21
N LYS A 223 -21.69 -4.18 3.76
CA LYS A 223 -22.29 -4.41 5.07
C LYS A 223 -21.63 -3.62 6.19
N ASN A 224 -20.30 -3.45 6.16
CA ASN A 224 -19.54 -2.96 7.31
C ASN A 224 -19.03 -1.51 7.17
N PHE A 225 -18.94 -0.96 5.95
CA PHE A 225 -18.37 0.36 5.72
C PHE A 225 -19.39 1.38 5.16
N LEU A 226 -20.44 0.93 4.47
CA LEU A 226 -21.39 1.86 3.85
C LEU A 226 -22.10 2.77 4.88
N GLY A 227 -22.30 2.28 6.10
CA GLY A 227 -22.94 3.02 7.19
C GLY A 227 -22.00 3.92 7.99
N ASP A 228 -20.68 3.89 7.72
CA ASP A 228 -19.71 4.65 8.50
C ASP A 228 -19.78 6.15 8.18
N THR A 229 -19.61 6.97 9.21
CA THR A 229 -19.68 8.43 9.15
C THR A 229 -18.63 9.05 10.07
N ASN A 230 -18.20 10.29 9.77
CA ASN A 230 -17.31 11.07 10.61
C ASN A 230 -16.05 10.29 11.06
N CYS A 231 -15.33 9.72 10.09
CA CYS A 231 -14.10 9.00 10.41
C CYS A 231 -13.14 9.87 11.24
N PRO A 232 -12.60 9.35 12.36
CA PRO A 232 -11.83 10.15 13.32
C PRO A 232 -10.40 10.45 12.83
N VAL A 233 -10.26 11.20 11.75
CA VAL A 233 -8.95 11.60 11.18
C VAL A 233 -8.07 12.36 12.17
N SER A 234 -8.67 12.92 13.23
CA SER A 234 -7.92 13.58 14.33
C SER A 234 -7.05 12.61 15.14
N TYR A 235 -7.31 11.30 15.06
CA TYR A 235 -6.49 10.28 15.72
C TYR A 235 -5.40 9.72 14.79
N GLU A 236 -5.36 10.16 13.54
CA GLU A 236 -4.32 9.75 12.60
C GLU A 236 -3.18 10.79 12.49
N PRO A 237 -1.94 10.34 12.37
CA PRO A 237 -1.54 8.94 12.49
C PRO A 237 -1.36 8.48 13.94
N SER A 238 -1.47 7.18 14.21
CA SER A 238 -0.82 6.58 15.36
C SER A 238 0.70 6.55 15.11
N GLY A 239 1.50 6.47 16.18
CA GLY A 239 2.95 6.72 16.13
C GLY A 239 3.77 5.83 15.19
N THR A 240 3.22 4.69 14.74
CA THR A 240 3.88 3.72 13.85
C THR A 240 3.01 3.29 12.68
N ASP A 241 2.00 4.08 12.31
CA ASP A 241 1.14 3.80 11.17
C ASP A 241 1.89 3.96 9.85
N PHE A 242 1.69 3.04 8.92
CA PHE A 242 2.10 3.18 7.52
C PHE A 242 0.91 3.20 6.55
N LEU A 243 -0.29 3.05 7.08
CA LEU A 243 -1.57 3.20 6.39
C LEU A 243 -2.42 4.22 7.13
N SER A 244 -3.20 5.01 6.40
CA SER A 244 -4.26 5.86 6.97
C SER A 244 -5.54 5.04 7.03
N PRO A 245 -6.07 4.68 8.20
CA PRO A 245 -7.32 3.93 8.32
C PRO A 245 -8.49 4.55 7.56
N CYS A 246 -8.73 5.84 7.76
CA CYS A 246 -9.83 6.55 7.08
C CYS A 246 -9.63 6.60 5.56
N LEU A 247 -8.42 6.88 5.08
CA LEU A 247 -8.18 6.90 3.64
C LEU A 247 -8.18 5.50 3.03
N ALA A 248 -7.72 4.46 3.73
CA ALA A 248 -7.82 3.07 3.25
C ALA A 248 -9.28 2.68 2.99
N GLU A 249 -10.19 3.05 3.91
CA GLU A 249 -11.61 2.82 3.75
C GLU A 249 -12.20 3.67 2.61
N ALA A 250 -11.84 4.95 2.50
CA ALA A 250 -12.24 5.82 1.40
C ALA A 250 -11.78 5.27 0.04
N GLY A 251 -10.54 4.77 -0.05
CA GLY A 251 -10.00 4.13 -1.24
C GLY A 251 -10.77 2.87 -1.63
N LEU A 252 -11.03 1.99 -0.68
CA LEU A 252 -11.83 0.78 -0.91
C LEU A 252 -13.25 1.12 -1.42
N MET A 253 -13.93 2.03 -0.75
CA MET A 253 -15.30 2.41 -1.14
C MET A 253 -15.34 3.14 -2.50
N SER A 254 -14.27 3.82 -2.89
CA SER A 254 -14.15 4.39 -4.24
C SER A 254 -14.12 3.32 -5.34
N LEU A 255 -13.63 2.11 -5.05
CA LEU A 255 -13.64 0.99 -5.99
C LEU A 255 -15.01 0.29 -6.08
N LEU A 256 -15.79 0.32 -4.99
CA LEU A 256 -17.02 -0.46 -4.85
C LEU A 256 -18.29 0.30 -5.19
N LEU A 257 -18.35 1.59 -4.92
CA LEU A 257 -19.52 2.43 -5.17
C LEU A 257 -19.48 3.07 -6.55
N ASP A 258 -20.62 3.29 -7.17
CA ASP A 258 -20.70 4.16 -8.33
C ASP A 258 -20.38 5.62 -7.98
N ASN A 259 -20.20 6.48 -8.98
CA ASN A 259 -19.84 7.88 -8.76
C ASN A 259 -20.83 8.66 -7.90
N LYS A 260 -22.12 8.43 -8.10
CA LYS A 260 -23.19 9.14 -7.37
C LYS A 260 -23.25 8.70 -5.90
N GLU A 261 -23.21 7.40 -5.67
CA GLU A 261 -23.22 6.80 -4.33
C GLU A 261 -21.96 7.19 -3.57
N PHE A 262 -20.79 7.10 -4.22
CA PHE A 262 -19.51 7.47 -3.61
C PHE A 262 -19.50 8.93 -3.17
N ASN A 263 -19.90 9.87 -4.02
CA ASN A 263 -19.92 11.28 -3.65
C ASN A 263 -20.92 11.59 -2.52
N LYS A 264 -22.06 10.87 -2.45
CA LYS A 264 -22.98 11.01 -1.32
C LYS A 264 -22.40 10.45 -0.02
N TRP A 265 -21.61 9.37 -0.10
CA TRP A 265 -21.03 8.69 1.04
C TRP A 265 -19.81 9.41 1.58
N ILE A 266 -18.85 9.83 0.73
CA ILE A 266 -17.55 10.37 1.13
C ILE A 266 -17.69 11.65 1.99
N TYR A 267 -18.65 12.53 1.66
CA TYR A 267 -18.93 13.75 2.44
C TYR A 267 -19.65 13.52 3.76
N LYS A 268 -20.14 12.29 4.02
CA LYS A 268 -20.62 11.87 5.33
C LYS A 268 -19.53 11.16 6.12
N PHE A 269 -18.68 10.45 5.40
CA PHE A 269 -17.64 9.61 5.97
C PHE A 269 -16.45 10.43 6.46
N LEU A 270 -15.90 11.31 5.65
CA LEU A 270 -14.82 12.19 6.04
C LEU A 270 -15.35 13.49 6.67
N PRO A 271 -14.63 14.09 7.63
CA PRO A 271 -14.97 15.43 8.12
C PRO A 271 -14.76 16.48 7.02
N SER A 272 -15.17 17.72 7.28
CA SER A 272 -14.90 18.86 6.38
C SER A 272 -13.40 18.99 6.09
N PHE A 273 -13.05 19.33 4.83
CA PHE A 273 -11.68 19.32 4.32
C PHE A 273 -10.92 20.63 4.62
N ASP A 274 -11.15 21.19 5.79
CA ASP A 274 -10.44 22.36 6.30
C ASP A 274 -9.32 21.98 7.28
N GLU A 275 -8.43 22.92 7.59
CA GLU A 275 -7.27 22.69 8.44
C GLU A 275 -7.66 22.22 9.86
N SER A 276 -8.76 22.70 10.40
CA SER A 276 -9.20 22.35 11.77
C SER A 276 -9.72 20.93 11.90
N ASN A 277 -10.36 20.42 10.86
CA ASN A 277 -11.00 19.10 10.86
C ASN A 277 -10.21 18.01 10.09
N PHE A 278 -9.42 18.42 9.09
CA PHE A 278 -8.68 17.53 8.20
C PHE A 278 -7.15 17.79 8.23
N GLY A 279 -6.68 18.65 9.12
CA GLY A 279 -5.29 19.08 9.21
C GLY A 279 -4.30 17.93 9.34
N ASN A 280 -4.65 16.88 10.09
CA ASN A 280 -3.81 15.68 10.24
C ASN A 280 -3.60 14.90 8.94
N ILE A 281 -4.50 15.04 7.95
CA ILE A 281 -4.35 14.47 6.62
C ILE A 281 -3.68 15.47 5.65
N ILE A 282 -4.00 16.76 5.78
CA ILE A 282 -3.40 17.83 4.96
C ILE A 282 -1.89 17.91 5.18
N ASN A 283 -1.45 17.73 6.43
CA ASN A 283 -0.07 17.83 6.82
C ASN A 283 0.64 16.48 6.80
N THR A 284 1.90 16.48 6.32
CA THR A 284 2.76 15.31 6.40
C THR A 284 3.11 15.01 7.85
N PRO A 285 3.14 13.75 8.28
CA PRO A 285 3.55 13.41 9.64
C PRO A 285 5.03 13.76 9.86
N GLU A 286 5.36 14.22 11.05
CA GLU A 286 6.73 14.43 11.46
C GLU A 286 7.39 13.08 11.78
N VAL A 287 8.59 12.85 11.24
CA VAL A 287 9.40 11.63 11.46
C VAL A 287 10.64 12.02 12.25
N LEU A 288 10.64 11.75 13.56
CA LEU A 288 11.73 12.13 14.44
C LEU A 288 12.93 11.19 14.39
N ASP A 289 12.71 9.91 14.07
CA ASP A 289 13.77 8.93 13.87
C ASP A 289 13.51 8.13 12.58
N TYR A 290 14.29 8.41 11.55
CA TYR A 290 14.20 7.72 10.26
C TYR A 290 14.70 6.28 10.32
N THR A 291 15.57 5.95 11.28
CA THR A 291 16.26 4.65 11.37
C THR A 291 15.52 3.64 12.25
N ASP A 292 14.62 4.09 13.12
CA ASP A 292 13.72 3.21 13.85
C ASP A 292 12.70 2.59 12.88
N PRO A 293 12.64 1.25 12.76
CA PRO A 293 11.75 0.59 11.80
C PRO A 293 10.25 0.88 12.03
N GLY A 294 9.85 1.15 13.28
CA GLY A 294 8.46 1.49 13.62
C GLY A 294 8.14 2.94 13.31
N ILE A 295 8.96 3.90 13.78
CA ILE A 295 8.76 5.34 13.52
C ILE A 295 8.90 5.64 12.02
N GLY A 296 9.85 4.99 11.35
CA GLY A 296 10.06 5.08 9.90
C GLY A 296 8.86 4.63 9.05
N HIS A 297 7.89 3.89 9.64
CA HIS A 297 6.61 3.58 8.99
C HIS A 297 5.84 4.83 8.53
N LEU A 298 5.98 5.95 9.23
CA LEU A 298 5.33 7.22 8.86
C LEU A 298 5.75 7.73 7.47
N ILE A 299 6.92 7.32 6.96
CA ILE A 299 7.33 7.62 5.58
C ILE A 299 6.43 6.87 4.58
N GLY A 300 6.16 5.59 4.84
CA GLY A 300 5.22 4.80 4.03
C GLY A 300 3.79 5.31 4.09
N LEU A 301 3.38 5.85 5.25
CA LEU A 301 2.09 6.51 5.40
C LEU A 301 1.93 7.69 4.43
N MET A 302 2.99 8.46 4.18
CA MET A 302 2.95 9.55 3.20
C MET A 302 2.62 9.02 1.81
N PHE A 303 3.26 7.96 1.36
CA PHE A 303 2.94 7.34 0.07
C PHE A 303 1.52 6.76 0.04
N HIS A 304 1.11 6.06 1.11
CA HIS A 304 -0.27 5.53 1.20
C HIS A 304 -1.32 6.63 1.08
N ARG A 305 -1.15 7.73 1.82
CA ARG A 305 -2.04 8.89 1.72
C ARG A 305 -2.04 9.48 0.32
N ALA A 306 -0.86 9.60 -0.30
CA ALA A 306 -0.71 10.20 -1.61
C ALA A 306 -1.50 9.43 -2.69
N TRP A 307 -1.29 8.11 -2.84
CA TRP A 307 -2.01 7.37 -3.88
C TRP A 307 -3.50 7.27 -3.61
N THR A 308 -3.90 7.09 -2.34
CA THR A 308 -5.31 7.00 -2.00
C THR A 308 -6.05 8.30 -2.25
N LEU A 309 -5.44 9.44 -1.95
CA LEU A 309 -6.00 10.76 -2.27
C LEU A 309 -6.10 10.98 -3.79
N LYS A 310 -5.15 10.49 -4.61
CA LYS A 310 -5.27 10.50 -6.07
C LYS A 310 -6.50 9.69 -6.52
N ASP A 311 -6.63 8.45 -6.02
CA ASP A 311 -7.73 7.54 -6.38
C ASP A 311 -9.10 8.14 -5.98
N VAL A 312 -9.22 8.63 -4.76
CA VAL A 312 -10.43 9.31 -4.27
C VAL A 312 -10.73 10.56 -5.10
N SER A 313 -9.70 11.39 -5.40
CA SER A 313 -9.87 12.62 -6.18
C SER A 313 -10.44 12.35 -7.57
N ALA A 314 -10.08 11.23 -8.19
CA ALA A 314 -10.59 10.84 -9.51
C ALA A 314 -12.11 10.62 -9.49
N LYS A 315 -12.67 10.22 -8.36
CA LYS A 315 -14.11 9.96 -8.14
C LYS A 315 -14.91 11.18 -7.64
N LEU A 316 -14.25 12.21 -7.09
CA LEU A 316 -14.96 13.39 -6.57
C LEU A 316 -15.61 14.20 -7.70
N ASN A 317 -16.84 14.69 -7.47
CA ASN A 317 -17.53 15.59 -8.40
C ASN A 317 -17.13 17.06 -8.17
N ASN A 318 -16.89 17.47 -6.91
CA ASN A 318 -16.50 18.83 -6.59
C ASN A 318 -15.08 19.12 -7.08
N THR A 319 -14.94 20.10 -7.97
CA THR A 319 -13.67 20.46 -8.59
C THR A 319 -12.66 21.04 -7.59
N GLN A 320 -13.13 21.76 -6.57
CA GLN A 320 -12.25 22.36 -5.55
C GLN A 320 -11.67 21.28 -4.65
N ASP A 321 -12.51 20.36 -4.18
CA ASP A 321 -12.07 19.22 -3.35
C ASP A 321 -11.13 18.29 -4.13
N LYS A 322 -11.45 18.04 -5.40
CA LYS A 322 -10.56 17.29 -6.30
C LYS A 322 -9.16 17.93 -6.37
N LYS A 323 -9.08 19.23 -6.60
CA LYS A 323 -7.81 19.97 -6.63
C LYS A 323 -7.10 19.96 -5.29
N LEU A 324 -7.83 20.08 -4.19
CA LEU A 324 -7.28 20.01 -2.84
C LEU A 324 -6.64 18.64 -2.58
N PHE A 325 -7.35 17.54 -2.87
CA PHE A 325 -6.83 16.19 -2.67
C PHE A 325 -5.59 15.92 -3.52
N GLN A 326 -5.59 16.35 -4.78
CA GLN A 326 -4.41 16.25 -5.64
C GLN A 326 -3.22 17.05 -5.11
N LYS A 327 -3.47 18.23 -4.53
CA LYS A 327 -2.43 19.06 -3.90
C LYS A 327 -1.84 18.37 -2.67
N ILE A 328 -2.68 17.85 -1.79
CA ILE A 328 -2.25 17.10 -0.61
C ILE A 328 -1.45 15.85 -1.04
N ALA A 329 -1.95 15.11 -2.03
CA ALA A 329 -1.26 13.93 -2.57
C ALA A 329 0.15 14.25 -3.06
N ARG A 330 0.33 15.37 -3.78
CA ARG A 330 1.67 15.80 -4.23
C ARG A 330 2.58 16.11 -3.04
N LYS A 331 2.13 16.90 -2.06
CA LYS A 331 2.88 17.23 -0.84
C LYS A 331 3.39 15.96 -0.14
N HIS A 332 2.52 14.99 0.06
CA HIS A 332 2.87 13.70 0.68
C HIS A 332 3.85 12.88 -0.17
N SER A 333 3.65 12.82 -1.48
CA SER A 333 4.55 12.13 -2.41
C SER A 333 5.97 12.66 -2.36
N GLU A 334 6.13 13.99 -2.37
CA GLU A 334 7.43 14.64 -2.39
C GLU A 334 8.16 14.50 -1.07
N GLU A 335 7.47 14.79 0.05
CA GLU A 335 8.11 14.67 1.36
C GLU A 335 8.50 13.21 1.63
N GLY A 336 7.64 12.25 1.32
CA GLY A 336 7.97 10.83 1.44
C GLY A 336 9.20 10.45 0.62
N TYR A 337 9.29 10.88 -0.65
CA TYR A 337 10.44 10.61 -1.51
C TYR A 337 11.73 11.26 -1.00
N LYS A 338 11.67 12.53 -0.58
CA LYS A 338 12.81 13.28 -0.07
C LYS A 338 13.48 12.63 1.14
N ILE A 339 12.70 11.95 2.01
CA ILE A 339 13.20 11.40 3.25
C ILE A 339 13.37 9.88 3.27
N MET A 340 12.79 9.13 2.30
CA MET A 340 12.81 7.66 2.33
C MET A 340 14.22 7.06 2.35
N PHE A 341 15.17 7.68 1.67
CA PHE A 341 16.56 7.20 1.63
C PHE A 341 17.36 7.44 2.93
N LYS A 342 16.78 8.16 3.89
CA LYS A 342 17.38 8.33 5.22
C LYS A 342 17.09 7.17 6.17
N SER A 343 16.18 6.27 5.79
CA SER A 343 15.67 5.20 6.65
C SER A 343 16.60 3.98 6.77
N GLY A 344 17.69 3.92 6.01
CA GLY A 344 18.56 2.76 5.95
C GLY A 344 17.80 1.49 5.57
N TYR A 345 18.38 0.31 5.85
CA TYR A 345 17.77 -0.97 5.45
C TYR A 345 16.39 -1.21 6.10
N GLY A 346 16.13 -0.65 7.29
CA GLY A 346 14.84 -0.78 7.98
C GLY A 346 13.65 -0.19 7.22
N GLY A 347 13.88 0.81 6.37
CA GLY A 347 12.87 1.40 5.48
C GLY A 347 13.08 1.04 4.00
N GLU A 348 14.32 1.06 3.53
CA GLU A 348 14.64 0.84 2.10
C GLU A 348 14.08 -0.48 1.54
N HIS A 349 14.01 -1.53 2.37
CA HIS A 349 13.55 -2.85 1.95
C HIS A 349 12.08 -2.89 1.50
N TRP A 350 11.26 -1.88 1.84
CA TRP A 350 9.84 -1.84 1.50
C TRP A 350 9.34 -0.48 0.96
N LEU A 351 9.92 0.65 1.39
CA LEU A 351 9.47 1.99 0.99
C LEU A 351 9.53 2.20 -0.52
N ALA A 352 10.53 1.61 -1.20
CA ALA A 352 10.65 1.67 -2.65
C ALA A 352 9.40 1.12 -3.36
N THR A 353 8.80 0.04 -2.84
CA THR A 353 7.57 -0.52 -3.39
C THR A 353 6.40 0.46 -3.25
N PHE A 354 6.27 1.09 -2.08
CA PHE A 354 5.24 2.10 -1.84
C PHE A 354 5.43 3.33 -2.75
N ALA A 355 6.67 3.77 -2.94
CA ALA A 355 6.99 4.86 -3.88
C ALA A 355 6.63 4.47 -5.33
N ILE A 356 7.03 3.28 -5.80
CA ILE A 356 6.68 2.78 -7.15
C ILE A 356 5.16 2.70 -7.29
N TYR A 357 4.44 2.16 -6.29
CA TYR A 357 2.99 2.06 -6.33
C TYR A 357 2.32 3.43 -6.43
N ASN A 358 2.82 4.42 -5.67
CA ASN A 358 2.32 5.79 -5.71
C ASN A 358 2.62 6.51 -7.04
N PHE A 359 3.83 6.34 -7.60
CA PHE A 359 4.24 7.05 -8.81
C PHE A 359 3.76 6.38 -10.11
N SER A 360 3.26 5.15 -10.03
CA SER A 360 2.64 4.44 -11.17
C SER A 360 1.16 4.77 -11.36
N ARG A 361 0.57 5.65 -10.52
CA ARG A 361 -0.86 6.06 -10.52
C ARG A 361 -1.09 7.48 -11.00
#